data_1345c0136e5ce93dea10505dff10dc24
#
_entry.id   1345c0136e5ce93dea10505dff10dc24
#
_cell.length_a   1.000
_cell.length_b   1.000
_cell.length_c   1.000
_cell.angle_alpha   90.00
_cell.angle_beta   90.00
_cell.angle_gamma   90.00
#
_symmetry.space_group_name_H-M   'P 1'
#
loop_
_entity.id
_entity.type
_entity.pdbx_description
1 polymer ?
#
loop_
_entity_poly.entity_id
_entity_poly.type
_entity_poly.pdbx_seq_one_letter_code
_entity_poly.pdbx_strand_id
1 'polypeptide(L)'
;MFSELVNYRHLLATCCAAAVAAGTIAAPAQAAVDPVGRECRAATAAANMGQPIPNIGNYLLSGNENAVDNGVLRIFAPAKYKPYITQATDQWVNATDGLMRFEYVDQPGYKVVTVREANLGGYVVGRVQGNVNNMELLLNPDILRNGYIDSLVMTIAHELGHAMGLAHSCDGALMKDGSNRGKVAKTPQPLDAQVLIQANNLRAARLSTTTATPTPKPTPTNN
;
A
#
# COMPACT_ATOMS: atom_id res chain seq x y z
N MET A 1 15.42 -54.65 64.96
CA MET A 1 15.35 -53.18 65.04
C MET A 1 15.48 -52.65 63.65
N PHE A 2 14.49 -52.00 63.20
CA PHE A 2 14.16 -51.73 61.80
C PHE A 2 15.12 -50.75 61.12
N SER A 3 15.56 -51.12 59.92
CA SER A 3 16.26 -50.24 58.97
C SER A 3 15.41 -50.14 57.73
N GLU A 4 14.83 -48.95 57.48
CA GLU A 4 14.09 -48.70 56.26
C GLU A 4 14.99 -48.31 55.12
N LEU A 5 14.90 -49.06 54.03
CA LEU A 5 15.50 -48.78 52.75
C LEU A 5 14.61 -47.86 51.94
N VAL A 6 15.04 -46.62 51.72
CA VAL A 6 14.39 -45.67 50.82
C VAL A 6 14.82 -45.93 49.40
N ASN A 7 13.90 -46.40 48.57
CA ASN A 7 14.04 -46.61 47.14
C ASN A 7 13.91 -45.28 46.38
N TYR A 8 15.00 -44.79 45.82
CA TYR A 8 15.00 -43.69 44.86
C TYR A 8 14.62 -44.19 43.48
N ARG A 9 13.36 -43.96 43.08
CA ARG A 9 12.93 -44.13 41.67
C ARG A 9 13.31 -42.90 40.88
N HIS A 10 14.16 -43.07 39.86
CA HIS A 10 14.46 -42.03 38.89
C HIS A 10 13.22 -41.69 38.07
N LEU A 11 12.70 -40.48 38.25
CA LEU A 11 11.73 -39.86 37.34
C LEU A 11 12.52 -39.26 36.19
N LEU A 12 12.45 -39.90 35.01
CA LEU A 12 12.86 -39.32 33.75
C LEU A 12 11.79 -38.23 33.37
N ALA A 13 12.14 -36.99 33.57
CA ALA A 13 11.33 -35.86 33.05
C ALA A 13 11.59 -35.74 31.54
N THR A 14 10.61 -36.17 30.76
CA THR A 14 10.58 -35.95 29.33
C THR A 14 10.23 -34.46 29.09
N CYS A 15 11.23 -33.64 28.77
CA CYS A 15 11.02 -32.28 28.32
C CYS A 15 10.40 -32.31 26.92
N CYS A 16 9.09 -32.15 26.81
CA CYS A 16 8.42 -31.76 25.59
C CYS A 16 8.81 -30.30 25.24
N ALA A 17 9.77 -30.14 24.34
CA ALA A 17 10.06 -28.85 23.73
C ALA A 17 8.87 -28.48 22.82
N ALA A 18 7.95 -27.70 23.33
CA ALA A 18 6.95 -27.04 22.50
C ALA A 18 7.66 -25.97 21.65
N ALA A 19 7.86 -26.27 20.37
CA ALA A 19 8.29 -25.28 19.38
C ALA A 19 7.15 -24.25 19.24
N VAL A 20 7.28 -23.13 19.95
CA VAL A 20 6.45 -21.94 19.69
C VAL A 20 6.90 -21.39 18.35
N ALA A 21 6.12 -21.67 17.29
CA ALA A 21 6.26 -20.98 16.03
C ALA A 21 5.92 -19.51 16.32
N ALA A 22 6.95 -18.68 16.51
CA ALA A 22 6.82 -17.24 16.54
C ALA A 22 6.41 -16.79 15.14
N GLY A 23 5.11 -16.76 14.88
CA GLY A 23 4.56 -16.04 13.74
C GLY A 23 4.99 -14.59 13.91
N THR A 24 5.87 -14.11 13.05
CA THR A 24 6.17 -12.68 12.94
C THR A 24 4.89 -11.99 12.51
N ILE A 25 4.17 -11.43 13.46
CA ILE A 25 3.09 -10.48 13.17
C ILE A 25 3.82 -9.30 12.54
N ALA A 26 3.70 -9.15 11.22
CA ALA A 26 4.17 -7.96 10.53
C ALA A 26 3.51 -6.76 11.22
N ALA A 27 4.32 -5.89 11.82
CA ALA A 27 3.79 -4.67 12.43
C ALA A 27 3.02 -3.90 11.33
N PRO A 28 1.87 -3.32 11.66
CA PRO A 28 1.18 -2.45 10.70
C PRO A 28 2.15 -1.34 10.29
N ALA A 29 2.13 -0.98 9.00
CA ALA A 29 2.87 0.16 8.50
C ALA A 29 2.58 1.36 9.40
N GLN A 30 3.59 1.83 10.15
CA GLN A 30 3.40 2.98 11.01
C GLN A 30 3.37 4.19 10.11
N ALA A 31 2.19 4.78 9.99
CA ALA A 31 2.05 6.07 9.32
C ALA A 31 3.03 7.07 9.94
N ALA A 32 3.78 7.77 9.08
CA ALA A 32 4.62 8.87 9.52
C ALA A 32 3.77 9.89 10.27
N VAL A 33 4.39 10.60 11.22
CA VAL A 33 3.71 11.68 11.94
C VAL A 33 3.19 12.71 10.93
N ASP A 34 1.91 13.07 11.05
CA ASP A 34 1.30 14.08 10.18
C ASP A 34 2.15 15.35 10.13
N PRO A 35 2.49 15.88 8.94
CA PRO A 35 3.29 17.08 8.82
C PRO A 35 2.60 18.28 9.47
N VAL A 36 3.37 19.15 10.11
CA VAL A 36 2.83 20.35 10.75
C VAL A 36 2.35 21.40 9.73
N GLY A 37 1.39 22.22 10.11
CA GLY A 37 0.66 23.12 9.21
C GLY A 37 1.52 24.04 8.33
N ARG A 38 2.74 24.46 8.74
CA ARG A 38 3.66 25.26 7.91
C ARG A 38 4.25 24.43 6.76
N GLU A 39 4.66 23.19 7.05
CA GLU A 39 5.17 22.26 6.05
C GLU A 39 4.07 21.90 5.05
N CYS A 40 2.87 21.64 5.53
CA CYS A 40 1.71 21.40 4.68
C CYS A 40 1.44 22.55 3.71
N ARG A 41 1.49 23.80 4.15
CA ARG A 41 1.32 24.95 3.26
C ARG A 41 2.39 25.03 2.18
N ALA A 42 3.66 24.80 2.57
CA ALA A 42 4.78 24.82 1.62
C ALA A 42 4.67 23.68 0.60
N ALA A 43 4.36 22.47 1.04
CA ALA A 43 4.19 21.31 0.19
C ALA A 43 3.00 21.46 -0.77
N THR A 44 1.85 21.93 -0.27
CA THR A 44 0.67 22.17 -1.12
C THR A 44 0.95 23.25 -2.17
N ALA A 45 1.64 24.34 -1.79
CA ALA A 45 2.02 25.38 -2.74
C ALA A 45 2.98 24.83 -3.82
N ALA A 46 4.00 24.05 -3.43
CA ALA A 46 4.91 23.41 -4.37
C ALA A 46 4.17 22.46 -5.33
N ALA A 47 3.26 21.63 -4.79
CA ALA A 47 2.46 20.70 -5.58
C ALA A 47 1.60 21.40 -6.63
N ASN A 48 0.91 22.48 -6.24
CA ASN A 48 0.06 23.26 -7.15
C ASN A 48 0.87 23.93 -8.29
N MET A 49 2.15 24.14 -8.09
CA MET A 49 3.07 24.68 -9.11
C MET A 49 3.81 23.59 -9.87
N GLY A 50 3.56 22.30 -9.59
CA GLY A 50 4.30 21.18 -10.18
C GLY A 50 5.78 21.13 -9.78
N GLN A 51 6.13 21.80 -8.67
CA GLN A 51 7.50 21.88 -8.13
C GLN A 51 7.80 20.69 -7.21
N PRO A 52 9.06 20.36 -6.98
CA PRO A 52 9.46 19.35 -6.01
C PRO A 52 8.92 19.66 -4.61
N ILE A 53 8.39 18.63 -3.96
CA ILE A 53 7.87 18.70 -2.59
C ILE A 53 9.06 18.85 -1.62
N PRO A 54 9.10 19.91 -0.81
CA PRO A 54 10.13 20.04 0.21
C PRO A 54 9.95 18.96 1.30
N ASN A 55 11.07 18.45 1.83
CA ASN A 55 11.05 17.41 2.89
C ASN A 55 10.17 16.21 2.55
N ILE A 56 10.25 15.74 1.31
CA ILE A 56 9.37 14.67 0.80
C ILE A 56 9.31 13.45 1.73
N GLY A 57 10.37 13.14 2.48
CA GLY A 57 10.40 12.04 3.43
C GLY A 57 9.27 12.07 4.47
N ASN A 58 8.72 13.25 4.79
CA ASN A 58 7.60 13.39 5.72
C ASN A 58 6.27 12.89 5.14
N TYR A 59 6.23 12.61 3.84
CA TYR A 59 5.05 12.14 3.10
C TYR A 59 5.20 10.69 2.61
N LEU A 60 6.27 10.01 3.01
CA LEU A 60 6.59 8.64 2.58
C LEU A 60 6.59 7.67 3.76
N LEU A 61 6.10 6.47 3.52
CA LEU A 61 6.26 5.36 4.44
C LEU A 61 7.74 5.00 4.58
N SER A 62 8.12 4.59 5.79
CA SER A 62 9.47 4.10 6.06
C SER A 62 9.55 2.61 5.76
N GLY A 63 10.57 2.19 5.01
CA GLY A 63 10.84 0.79 4.77
C GLY A 63 10.52 0.31 3.36
N ASN A 64 10.17 -0.97 3.23
CA ASN A 64 10.01 -1.65 1.94
C ASN A 64 8.52 -1.85 1.60
N GLU A 65 7.75 -0.77 1.62
CA GLU A 65 6.28 -0.77 1.53
C GLU A 65 5.76 -0.23 0.20
N ASN A 66 6.66 0.12 -0.75
CA ASN A 66 6.29 0.65 -2.05
C ASN A 66 6.30 -0.43 -3.12
N ALA A 67 5.12 -0.81 -3.61
CA ALA A 67 4.95 -1.84 -4.62
C ALA A 67 5.04 -1.32 -6.08
N VAL A 68 5.24 -0.02 -6.29
CA VAL A 68 5.38 0.53 -7.64
C VAL A 68 6.64 -0.02 -8.33
N ASP A 69 6.48 -0.43 -9.58
CA ASP A 69 7.55 -0.90 -10.43
C ASP A 69 7.50 -0.18 -11.77
N ASN A 70 8.45 0.70 -12.05
CA ASN A 70 8.51 1.50 -13.29
C ASN A 70 7.20 2.22 -13.65
N GLY A 71 6.55 2.79 -12.63
CA GLY A 71 5.28 3.52 -12.79
C GLY A 71 4.05 2.61 -12.95
N VAL A 72 4.18 1.33 -12.64
CA VAL A 72 3.08 0.36 -12.65
C VAL A 72 2.85 -0.18 -11.25
N LEU A 73 1.60 -0.23 -10.81
CA LEU A 73 1.15 -0.99 -9.64
C LEU A 73 0.33 -2.19 -10.10
N ARG A 74 0.75 -3.39 -9.70
CA ARG A 74 0.04 -4.64 -10.02
C ARG A 74 -0.91 -5.01 -8.90
N ILE A 75 -2.12 -5.44 -9.26
CA ILE A 75 -3.21 -5.70 -8.32
C ILE A 75 -3.81 -7.08 -8.59
N PHE A 76 -3.82 -7.92 -7.57
CA PHE A 76 -4.59 -9.16 -7.53
C PHE A 76 -5.83 -8.93 -6.68
N ALA A 77 -7.02 -9.08 -7.26
CA ALA A 77 -8.27 -8.76 -6.58
C ALA A 77 -9.43 -9.68 -6.97
N PRO A 78 -10.33 -9.99 -6.01
CA PRO A 78 -11.59 -10.65 -6.30
C PRO A 78 -12.44 -9.85 -7.29
N ALA A 79 -13.16 -10.54 -8.18
CA ALA A 79 -13.95 -9.91 -9.24
C ALA A 79 -14.95 -8.87 -8.72
N LYS A 80 -15.55 -9.10 -7.56
CA LYS A 80 -16.52 -8.17 -6.94
C LYS A 80 -15.95 -6.79 -6.60
N TYR A 81 -14.63 -6.68 -6.39
CA TYR A 81 -13.97 -5.41 -6.07
C TYR A 81 -13.43 -4.67 -7.30
N LYS A 82 -13.24 -5.36 -8.42
CA LYS A 82 -12.64 -4.77 -9.63
C LYS A 82 -13.32 -3.46 -10.07
N PRO A 83 -14.67 -3.32 -10.10
CA PRO A 83 -15.29 -2.06 -10.49
C PRO A 83 -14.91 -0.87 -9.60
N TYR A 84 -14.79 -1.07 -8.29
CA TYR A 84 -14.43 -0.02 -7.33
C TYR A 84 -12.94 0.30 -7.38
N ILE A 85 -12.10 -0.72 -7.56
CA ILE A 85 -10.66 -0.55 -7.74
C ILE A 85 -10.39 0.23 -9.04
N THR A 86 -11.09 -0.10 -10.13
CA THR A 86 -10.95 0.63 -11.39
C THR A 86 -11.28 2.11 -11.21
N GLN A 87 -12.38 2.46 -10.53
CA GLN A 87 -12.69 3.86 -10.24
C GLN A 87 -11.59 4.55 -9.41
N ALA A 88 -11.05 3.86 -8.40
CA ALA A 88 -9.98 4.39 -7.56
C ALA A 88 -8.66 4.57 -8.34
N THR A 89 -8.31 3.60 -9.20
CA THR A 89 -7.11 3.67 -10.03
C THR A 89 -7.21 4.74 -11.11
N ASP A 90 -8.39 4.92 -11.72
CA ASP A 90 -8.65 5.99 -12.69
C ASP A 90 -8.43 7.37 -12.08
N GLN A 91 -8.81 7.56 -10.81
CA GLN A 91 -8.53 8.81 -10.09
C GLN A 91 -7.03 9.08 -9.97
N TRP A 92 -6.23 8.06 -9.65
CA TRP A 92 -4.77 8.19 -9.58
C TRP A 92 -4.13 8.40 -10.97
N VAL A 93 -4.60 7.69 -12.00
CA VAL A 93 -4.17 7.91 -13.39
C VAL A 93 -4.39 9.36 -13.79
N ASN A 94 -5.59 9.89 -13.54
CA ASN A 94 -5.94 11.27 -13.86
C ASN A 94 -5.10 12.28 -13.05
N ALA A 95 -4.93 12.06 -11.76
CA ALA A 95 -4.16 12.95 -10.89
C ALA A 95 -2.65 13.00 -11.25
N THR A 96 -2.12 11.92 -11.83
CA THR A 96 -0.71 11.83 -12.24
C THR A 96 -0.48 12.04 -13.74
N ASP A 97 -1.46 12.55 -14.48
CA ASP A 97 -1.40 12.75 -15.94
C ASP A 97 -0.97 11.46 -16.68
N GLY A 98 -1.45 10.31 -16.26
CA GLY A 98 -1.15 9.01 -16.82
C GLY A 98 0.29 8.52 -16.57
N LEU A 99 1.03 9.15 -15.66
CA LEU A 99 2.38 8.67 -15.26
C LEU A 99 2.30 7.38 -14.44
N MET A 100 1.26 7.22 -13.60
CA MET A 100 0.94 5.94 -12.96
C MET A 100 0.04 5.09 -13.86
N ARG A 101 0.29 3.79 -13.83
CA ARG A 101 -0.53 2.78 -14.50
C ARG A 101 -0.84 1.66 -13.52
N PHE A 102 -1.94 0.97 -13.77
CA PHE A 102 -2.40 -0.12 -12.92
C PHE A 102 -2.71 -1.34 -13.77
N GLU A 103 -2.30 -2.51 -13.30
CA GLU A 103 -2.48 -3.77 -14.03
C GLU A 103 -3.11 -4.80 -13.09
N TYR A 104 -4.14 -5.51 -13.57
CA TYR A 104 -4.65 -6.69 -12.88
C TYR A 104 -3.79 -7.90 -13.23
N VAL A 105 -3.45 -8.68 -12.21
CA VAL A 105 -2.75 -9.95 -12.37
C VAL A 105 -3.59 -11.11 -11.83
N ASP A 106 -3.27 -12.33 -12.25
CA ASP A 106 -4.03 -13.52 -11.90
C ASP A 106 -3.52 -14.22 -10.63
N GLN A 107 -2.40 -13.78 -10.09
CA GLN A 107 -1.78 -14.36 -8.90
C GLN A 107 -1.12 -13.28 -8.02
N PRO A 108 -1.10 -13.48 -6.68
CA PRO A 108 -0.30 -12.67 -5.78
C PRO A 108 1.21 -12.92 -6.03
N GLY A 109 2.06 -11.99 -5.58
CA GLY A 109 3.51 -12.13 -5.76
C GLY A 109 4.29 -10.89 -5.33
N TYR A 110 5.54 -10.87 -5.71
CA TYR A 110 6.43 -9.73 -5.46
C TYR A 110 5.90 -8.46 -6.14
N LYS A 111 5.81 -7.37 -5.38
CA LYS A 111 5.24 -6.08 -5.83
C LYS A 111 3.82 -6.20 -6.41
N VAL A 112 3.01 -7.10 -5.85
CA VAL A 112 1.60 -7.23 -6.16
C VAL A 112 0.80 -6.90 -4.91
N VAL A 113 -0.15 -5.99 -5.04
CA VAL A 113 -1.13 -5.68 -3.99
C VAL A 113 -2.25 -6.69 -4.04
N THR A 114 -2.37 -7.51 -3.01
CA THR A 114 -3.45 -8.49 -2.88
C THR A 114 -4.63 -7.88 -2.13
N VAL A 115 -5.76 -7.72 -2.80
CA VAL A 115 -6.99 -7.19 -2.19
C VAL A 115 -7.81 -8.32 -1.59
N ARG A 116 -8.17 -8.19 -0.31
CA ARG A 116 -9.06 -9.16 0.36
C ARG A 116 -9.90 -8.52 1.47
N GLU A 117 -10.92 -9.22 1.92
CA GLU A 117 -11.70 -8.84 3.08
C GLU A 117 -11.02 -9.28 4.37
N ALA A 118 -11.14 -8.44 5.39
CA ALA A 118 -10.75 -8.78 6.74
C ALA A 118 -11.63 -8.01 7.75
N ASN A 119 -11.91 -8.62 8.88
CA ASN A 119 -12.48 -7.89 10.01
C ASN A 119 -11.36 -7.06 10.65
N LEU A 120 -11.41 -5.74 10.43
CA LEU A 120 -10.40 -4.82 10.93
C LEU A 120 -10.74 -4.26 12.31
N GLY A 121 -11.90 -4.63 12.85
CA GLY A 121 -12.41 -4.14 14.11
C GLY A 121 -12.79 -2.65 14.08
N GLY A 122 -13.62 -2.23 15.05
CA GLY A 122 -14.01 -0.84 15.25
C GLY A 122 -14.49 -0.12 14.00
N TYR A 123 -13.96 1.07 13.75
CA TYR A 123 -14.32 1.92 12.61
C TYR A 123 -13.27 1.88 11.49
N VAL A 124 -12.34 0.94 11.51
CA VAL A 124 -11.31 0.84 10.45
C VAL A 124 -11.96 0.28 9.19
N VAL A 125 -11.94 1.08 8.14
CA VAL A 125 -12.62 0.79 6.86
C VAL A 125 -11.73 0.06 5.87
N GLY A 126 -10.44 0.37 5.86
CA GLY A 126 -9.41 -0.24 5.05
C GLY A 126 -8.06 -0.20 5.74
N ARG A 127 -7.11 -0.99 5.24
CA ARG A 127 -5.72 -0.99 5.70
C ARG A 127 -4.82 -1.64 4.66
N VAL A 128 -3.66 -1.03 4.40
CA VAL A 128 -2.54 -1.70 3.76
C VAL A 128 -1.60 -2.25 4.82
N GLN A 129 -1.12 -3.46 4.63
CA GLN A 129 -0.12 -4.10 5.49
C GLN A 129 0.82 -4.99 4.69
N GLY A 130 1.91 -5.41 5.34
CA GLY A 130 2.94 -6.24 4.73
C GLY A 130 4.06 -5.41 4.12
N ASN A 131 4.74 -5.99 3.14
CA ASN A 131 5.82 -5.37 2.39
C ASN A 131 5.76 -5.81 0.92
N VAL A 132 6.74 -5.44 0.11
CA VAL A 132 6.76 -5.76 -1.33
C VAL A 132 6.65 -7.25 -1.70
N ASN A 133 6.89 -8.16 -0.76
CA ASN A 133 6.76 -9.61 -1.01
C ASN A 133 5.36 -10.14 -0.74
N ASN A 134 4.58 -9.47 0.13
CA ASN A 134 3.29 -9.93 0.61
C ASN A 134 2.34 -8.77 0.97
N MET A 135 2.28 -7.77 0.12
CA MET A 135 1.45 -6.60 0.36
C MET A 135 -0.04 -6.93 0.23
N GLU A 136 -0.80 -6.55 1.24
CA GLU A 136 -2.24 -6.76 1.30
C GLU A 136 -2.97 -5.42 1.47
N LEU A 137 -4.01 -5.22 0.67
CA LEU A 137 -5.03 -4.21 0.88
C LEU A 137 -6.26 -4.89 1.48
N LEU A 138 -6.50 -4.63 2.74
CA LEU A 138 -7.60 -5.20 3.50
C LEU A 138 -8.80 -4.26 3.49
N LEU A 139 -9.98 -4.79 3.20
CA LEU A 139 -11.24 -4.06 3.22
C LEU A 139 -12.16 -4.66 4.28
N ASN A 140 -12.77 -3.80 5.09
CA ASN A 140 -13.76 -4.25 6.07
C ASN A 140 -15.10 -4.53 5.36
N PRO A 141 -15.60 -5.78 5.36
CA PRO A 141 -16.81 -6.16 4.65
C PRO A 141 -18.07 -5.41 5.12
N ASP A 142 -18.06 -4.85 6.34
CA ASP A 142 -19.20 -4.09 6.85
C ASP A 142 -19.49 -2.82 6.06
N ILE A 143 -18.47 -2.23 5.40
CA ILE A 143 -18.64 -1.06 4.52
C ILE A 143 -19.47 -1.44 3.29
N LEU A 144 -19.19 -2.59 2.68
CA LEU A 144 -19.95 -3.07 1.52
C LEU A 144 -21.41 -3.34 1.85
N ARG A 145 -21.69 -3.85 3.04
CA ARG A 145 -23.06 -4.15 3.50
C ARG A 145 -23.90 -2.90 3.71
N ASN A 146 -23.28 -1.79 4.05
CA ASN A 146 -23.96 -0.54 4.37
C ASN A 146 -24.15 0.41 3.16
N GLY A 147 -23.76 -0.01 1.94
CA GLY A 147 -24.05 0.72 0.71
C GLY A 147 -23.23 2.01 0.49
N TYR A 148 -22.15 2.23 1.23
CA TYR A 148 -21.29 3.41 1.11
C TYR A 148 -20.27 3.27 -0.03
N ILE A 149 -20.75 3.22 -1.28
CA ILE A 149 -19.92 3.00 -2.47
C ILE A 149 -18.85 4.09 -2.62
N ASP A 150 -19.23 5.36 -2.49
CA ASP A 150 -18.28 6.47 -2.59
C ASP A 150 -17.20 6.41 -1.51
N SER A 151 -17.58 6.00 -0.29
CA SER A 151 -16.62 5.77 0.79
C SER A 151 -15.70 4.59 0.51
N LEU A 152 -16.19 3.55 -0.17
CA LEU A 152 -15.39 2.40 -0.56
C LEU A 152 -14.34 2.77 -1.62
N VAL A 153 -14.73 3.49 -2.67
CA VAL A 153 -13.79 3.97 -3.71
C VAL A 153 -12.73 4.89 -3.11
N MET A 154 -13.13 5.84 -2.27
CA MET A 154 -12.21 6.72 -1.55
C MET A 154 -11.25 5.93 -0.65
N THR A 155 -11.76 4.94 0.10
CA THR A 155 -10.94 4.06 0.95
C THR A 155 -9.92 3.31 0.10
N ILE A 156 -10.35 2.67 -0.99
CA ILE A 156 -9.45 1.95 -1.89
C ILE A 156 -8.39 2.91 -2.46
N ALA A 157 -8.76 4.10 -2.91
CA ALA A 157 -7.82 5.08 -3.43
C ALA A 157 -6.79 5.51 -2.38
N HIS A 158 -7.20 5.73 -1.12
CA HIS A 158 -6.32 6.04 0.00
C HIS A 158 -5.35 4.89 0.28
N GLU A 159 -5.86 3.68 0.42
CA GLU A 159 -5.04 2.49 0.69
C GLU A 159 -4.08 2.17 -0.46
N LEU A 160 -4.48 2.39 -1.72
CA LEU A 160 -3.56 2.30 -2.85
C LEU A 160 -2.43 3.33 -2.76
N GLY A 161 -2.69 4.52 -2.22
CA GLY A 161 -1.66 5.51 -1.92
C GLY A 161 -0.60 4.95 -0.97
N HIS A 162 -1.00 4.27 0.11
CA HIS A 162 -0.08 3.56 1.00
C HIS A 162 0.69 2.45 0.28
N ALA A 163 0.01 1.65 -0.55
CA ALA A 163 0.66 0.62 -1.35
C ALA A 163 1.70 1.17 -2.35
N MET A 164 1.55 2.43 -2.74
CA MET A 164 2.50 3.18 -3.58
C MET A 164 3.58 3.92 -2.77
N GLY A 165 3.66 3.69 -1.46
CA GLY A 165 4.69 4.24 -0.58
C GLY A 165 4.36 5.59 0.07
N LEU A 166 3.13 6.10 -0.07
CA LEU A 166 2.74 7.36 0.55
C LEU A 166 2.37 7.17 2.02
N ALA A 167 2.85 8.05 2.89
CA ALA A 167 2.40 8.17 4.26
C ALA A 167 1.15 9.06 4.37
N HIS A 168 0.60 9.20 5.59
CA HIS A 168 -0.41 10.20 5.84
C HIS A 168 0.11 11.61 5.55
N SER A 169 -0.79 12.51 5.17
CA SER A 169 -0.48 13.80 4.60
C SER A 169 -1.32 14.92 5.23
N CYS A 170 -1.46 16.02 4.54
CA CYS A 170 -2.04 17.26 5.00
C CYS A 170 -3.57 17.28 4.92
N ASP A 171 -4.19 18.16 5.70
CA ASP A 171 -5.62 18.48 5.54
C ASP A 171 -5.94 18.84 4.08
N GLY A 172 -7.04 18.30 3.56
CA GLY A 172 -7.47 18.51 2.19
C GLY A 172 -6.81 17.60 1.15
N ALA A 173 -5.87 16.73 1.54
CA ALA A 173 -5.34 15.67 0.69
C ALA A 173 -6.14 14.37 0.84
N LEU A 174 -6.06 13.47 -0.14
CA LEU A 174 -6.62 12.12 -0.02
C LEU A 174 -5.89 11.31 1.05
N MET A 175 -4.57 11.49 1.13
CA MET A 175 -3.72 10.77 2.10
C MET A 175 -3.78 11.37 3.52
N LYS A 176 -4.70 12.28 3.80
CA LYS A 176 -4.96 12.71 5.18
C LYS A 176 -5.49 11.55 6.02
N ASP A 177 -4.98 11.42 7.25
CA ASP A 177 -5.49 10.43 8.20
C ASP A 177 -7.01 10.55 8.38
N GLY A 178 -7.70 9.43 8.24
CA GLY A 178 -9.17 9.32 8.33
C GLY A 178 -9.77 9.63 9.70
N SER A 179 -8.95 9.81 10.74
CA SER A 179 -9.42 10.19 12.09
C SER A 179 -10.12 11.55 12.12
N ASN A 180 -9.89 12.40 11.11
CA ASN A 180 -10.52 13.73 10.98
C ASN A 180 -11.30 13.86 9.67
N ARG A 181 -12.43 13.16 9.59
CA ARG A 181 -13.27 12.99 8.38
C ARG A 181 -13.67 14.27 7.66
N GLY A 182 -13.74 15.42 8.35
CA GLY A 182 -14.15 16.69 7.76
C GLY A 182 -13.14 17.35 6.82
N LYS A 183 -11.91 16.80 6.74
CA LYS A 183 -10.79 17.41 6.02
C LYS A 183 -10.10 16.48 5.02
N VAL A 184 -10.67 15.31 4.76
CA VAL A 184 -10.15 14.33 3.81
C VAL A 184 -10.77 14.60 2.43
N ALA A 185 -9.94 14.67 1.39
CA ALA A 185 -10.41 14.70 0.02
C ALA A 185 -10.93 13.31 -0.41
N LYS A 186 -11.89 13.28 -1.32
CA LYS A 186 -12.45 12.03 -1.84
C LYS A 186 -11.61 11.41 -2.98
N THR A 187 -10.72 12.21 -3.55
CA THR A 187 -9.87 11.85 -4.69
C THR A 187 -8.45 12.36 -4.48
N PRO A 188 -7.42 11.78 -5.13
CA PRO A 188 -6.06 12.27 -5.06
C PRO A 188 -6.00 13.76 -5.45
N GLN A 189 -5.34 14.55 -4.63
CA GLN A 189 -5.14 15.99 -4.83
C GLN A 189 -3.74 16.26 -5.42
N PRO A 190 -3.45 17.47 -5.88
CA PRO A 190 -2.14 17.81 -6.42
C PRO A 190 -0.96 17.43 -5.49
N LEU A 191 -1.15 17.54 -4.16
CA LEU A 191 -0.14 17.14 -3.20
C LEU A 191 0.10 15.63 -3.24
N ASP A 192 -0.95 14.81 -3.21
CA ASP A 192 -0.84 13.36 -3.26
C ASP A 192 -0.16 12.91 -4.56
N ALA A 193 -0.58 13.48 -5.69
CA ALA A 193 -0.02 13.17 -7.01
C ALA A 193 1.46 13.57 -7.12
N GLN A 194 1.83 14.77 -6.69
CA GLN A 194 3.20 15.26 -6.82
C GLN A 194 4.16 14.49 -5.89
N VAL A 195 3.72 14.11 -4.68
CA VAL A 195 4.49 13.22 -3.79
C VAL A 195 4.73 11.89 -4.49
N LEU A 196 3.68 11.27 -5.07
CA LEU A 196 3.78 9.99 -5.78
C LEU A 196 4.74 10.07 -6.97
N ILE A 197 4.60 11.11 -7.81
CA ILE A 197 5.46 11.34 -8.99
C ILE A 197 6.92 11.47 -8.58
N GLN A 198 7.21 12.25 -7.54
CA GLN A 198 8.57 12.49 -7.07
C GLN A 198 9.16 11.24 -6.40
N ALA A 199 8.41 10.58 -5.52
CA ALA A 199 8.86 9.40 -4.77
C ALA A 199 9.24 8.23 -5.70
N ASN A 200 8.49 8.06 -6.80
CA ASN A 200 8.67 6.96 -7.75
C ASN A 200 9.41 7.38 -9.03
N ASN A 201 9.91 8.62 -9.07
CA ASN A 201 10.63 9.15 -10.24
C ASN A 201 9.88 8.92 -11.58
N LEU A 202 8.55 9.06 -11.56
CA LEU A 202 7.67 8.62 -12.65
C LEU A 202 7.95 9.33 -13.98
N ARG A 203 8.40 10.58 -13.95
CA ARG A 203 8.74 11.35 -15.16
C ARG A 203 9.95 10.74 -15.87
N ALA A 204 10.98 10.35 -15.13
CA ALA A 204 12.16 9.69 -15.72
C ALA A 204 11.85 8.28 -16.20
N ALA A 205 11.03 7.51 -15.45
CA ALA A 205 10.58 6.19 -15.87
C ALA A 205 9.84 6.23 -17.21
N ARG A 206 9.00 7.23 -17.44
CA ARG A 206 8.29 7.42 -18.72
C ARG A 206 9.23 7.72 -19.87
N LEU A 207 10.26 8.56 -19.67
CA LEU A 207 11.23 8.88 -20.72
C LEU A 207 12.02 7.65 -21.16
N SER A 208 12.44 6.79 -20.22
CA SER A 208 13.18 5.56 -20.55
C SER A 208 12.33 4.53 -21.32
N THR A 209 11.03 4.46 -21.09
CA THR A 209 10.14 3.58 -21.87
C THR A 209 9.86 4.09 -23.27
N THR A 210 9.90 5.40 -23.49
CA THR A 210 9.65 6.01 -24.81
C THR A 210 10.87 5.91 -25.74
N THR A 211 12.08 5.82 -25.20
CA THR A 211 13.33 5.68 -25.96
C THR A 211 13.68 4.25 -26.38
N ALA A 212 12.97 3.24 -25.86
CA ALA A 212 13.10 1.86 -26.30
C ALA A 212 12.40 1.69 -27.66
N THR A 213 13.10 2.06 -28.75
CA THR A 213 12.64 1.82 -30.13
C THR A 213 12.44 0.32 -30.34
N PRO A 214 11.31 -0.14 -30.88
CA PRO A 214 11.12 -1.55 -31.19
C PRO A 214 12.18 -2.00 -32.19
N THR A 215 12.93 -3.04 -31.82
CA THR A 215 13.88 -3.71 -32.73
C THR A 215 13.11 -4.16 -33.98
N PRO A 216 13.52 -3.79 -35.18
CA PRO A 216 12.82 -4.19 -36.41
C PRO A 216 12.80 -5.73 -36.49
N LYS A 217 11.61 -6.28 -36.69
CA LYS A 217 11.39 -7.71 -36.90
C LYS A 217 12.22 -8.16 -38.13
N PRO A 218 13.05 -9.21 -38.03
CA PRO A 218 13.81 -9.66 -39.20
C PRO A 218 12.87 -10.05 -40.34
N THR A 219 13.13 -9.48 -41.50
CA THR A 219 12.42 -9.80 -42.73
C THR A 219 12.71 -11.26 -43.11
N PRO A 220 11.69 -12.08 -43.40
CA PRO A 220 11.95 -13.44 -43.88
C PRO A 220 12.66 -13.39 -45.25
N THR A 221 13.86 -13.95 -45.32
CA THR A 221 14.56 -14.21 -46.58
C THR A 221 13.87 -15.40 -47.25
N ASN A 222 13.15 -15.13 -48.36
CA ASN A 222 12.68 -16.18 -49.24
C ASN A 222 13.90 -16.74 -49.98
N ASN A 223 14.22 -18.01 -49.73
CA ASN A 223 14.97 -18.89 -50.61
C ASN A 223 13.99 -19.78 -51.35
#